data_b9d6c92bbfc6a402edbbcce01884faa1
#
_entry.id   b9d6c92bbfc6a402edbbcce01884faa1
#
_cell.length_a   1.000
_cell.length_b   1.000
_cell.length_c   1.000
_cell.angle_alpha   90.00
_cell.angle_beta   90.00
_cell.angle_gamma   90.00
#
_symmetry.space_group_name_H-M   'P 1'
#
loop_
_entity.id
_entity.type
_entity.pdbx_description
1 polymer ?
#
loop_
_entity_poly.entity_id
_entity_poly.type
_entity_poly.pdbx_seq_one_letter_code
_entity_poly.pdbx_strand_id
1 'polypeptide(L)'
;DAGIATPDTTVYDRALIQDEEGNPWPMNDGKMPTGKAMSIKSGITSSVNTIAVQVMNMLTPQASYDFLTQRLGFEDSLVGTRTNADGTVQSDIDLAPLALGGLTDGVTVREMAGGFSTFINDGVFAGTRTYTKVLDSEGNVVLENNPGTELGFENVRTAYYMLDCMQAVTAYGTASGTTISGVETAGKTGTTTSNTDIWFCGVTP
;
A
#
# COMPACT_ATOMS: atom_id res chain seq x y z
N ASP A 1 -10.65 -7.68 -4.09
CA ASP A 1 -10.58 -8.51 -5.29
C ASP A 1 -10.62 -10.01 -4.99
N ALA A 2 -9.75 -10.53 -4.15
CA ALA A 2 -9.71 -11.96 -3.81
C ALA A 2 -10.96 -12.49 -3.07
N GLY A 3 -11.89 -11.63 -2.68
CA GLY A 3 -13.11 -12.02 -1.98
C GLY A 3 -12.92 -12.52 -0.54
N ILE A 4 -11.73 -12.30 0.04
CA ILE A 4 -11.36 -12.82 1.36
C ILE A 4 -11.97 -11.99 2.48
N ALA A 5 -12.05 -10.67 2.29
CA ALA A 5 -12.49 -9.72 3.31
C ALA A 5 -13.19 -8.49 2.70
N THR A 6 -13.92 -7.78 3.54
CA THR A 6 -14.52 -6.47 3.23
C THR A 6 -14.10 -5.46 4.30
N PRO A 7 -14.33 -4.16 4.10
CA PRO A 7 -14.06 -3.15 5.12
C PRO A 7 -14.71 -3.45 6.48
N ASP A 8 -15.88 -4.09 6.49
CA ASP A 8 -16.64 -4.43 7.70
C ASP A 8 -16.25 -5.77 8.32
N THR A 9 -15.39 -6.55 7.67
CA THR A 9 -14.89 -7.81 8.24
C THR A 9 -14.19 -7.52 9.56
N THR A 10 -14.61 -8.25 10.60
CA THR A 10 -14.09 -8.09 11.96
C THR A 10 -12.84 -8.95 12.16
N VAL A 11 -11.78 -8.33 12.66
CA VAL A 11 -10.53 -8.96 13.05
C VAL A 11 -10.17 -8.54 14.47
N TYR A 12 -9.49 -9.40 15.22
CA TYR A 12 -9.05 -9.08 16.58
C TYR A 12 -7.68 -8.43 16.57
N ASP A 13 -7.51 -7.33 17.30
CA ASP A 13 -6.22 -6.69 17.53
C ASP A 13 -5.35 -7.59 18.42
N ARG A 14 -4.63 -8.51 17.80
CA ARG A 14 -3.74 -9.47 18.48
C ARG A 14 -2.52 -9.76 17.63
N ALA A 15 -1.42 -10.06 18.30
CA ALA A 15 -0.21 -10.56 17.65
C ALA A 15 -0.49 -11.88 16.91
N LEU A 16 0.21 -12.11 15.82
CA LEU A 16 0.11 -13.32 15.02
C LEU A 16 1.04 -14.42 15.54
N ILE A 17 2.26 -14.01 15.91
CA ILE A 17 3.33 -14.89 16.40
C ILE A 17 4.05 -14.25 17.61
N GLN A 18 5.02 -14.94 18.18
CA GLN A 18 6.04 -14.39 19.05
C GLN A 18 7.37 -14.34 18.28
N ASP A 19 8.16 -13.30 18.54
CA ASP A 19 9.54 -13.20 18.03
C ASP A 19 10.46 -14.18 18.80
N GLU A 20 11.74 -14.21 18.40
CA GLU A 20 12.74 -15.09 19.02
C GLU A 20 12.97 -14.82 20.52
N GLU A 21 12.62 -13.62 20.98
CA GLU A 21 12.73 -13.17 22.37
C GLU A 21 11.45 -13.42 23.17
N GLY A 22 10.41 -13.95 22.52
CA GLY A 22 9.10 -14.23 23.12
C GLY A 22 8.16 -13.02 23.18
N ASN A 23 8.50 -11.88 22.53
CA ASN A 23 7.63 -10.74 22.45
C ASN A 23 6.52 -10.95 21.39
N PRO A 24 5.34 -10.40 21.60
CA PRO A 24 4.27 -10.50 20.61
C PRO A 24 4.62 -9.72 19.33
N TRP A 25 4.45 -10.34 18.16
CA TRP A 25 4.64 -9.69 16.86
C TRP A 25 3.39 -9.84 15.96
N PRO A 26 2.98 -8.79 15.23
CA PRO A 26 3.45 -7.42 15.34
C PRO A 26 2.92 -6.69 16.59
N MET A 27 3.58 -5.59 16.95
CA MET A 27 3.06 -4.62 17.90
C MET A 27 2.50 -3.39 17.16
N ASN A 28 1.64 -2.62 17.83
CA ASN A 28 1.03 -1.40 17.29
C ASN A 28 1.82 -0.15 17.72
N ASP A 29 2.76 0.32 16.91
CA ASP A 29 3.61 1.49 17.24
C ASP A 29 4.23 1.37 18.65
N GLY A 30 4.89 0.24 18.92
CA GLY A 30 5.50 -0.06 20.22
C GLY A 30 4.50 -0.40 21.35
N LYS A 31 3.20 -0.44 21.07
CA LYS A 31 2.15 -0.78 22.03
C LYS A 31 1.69 -2.21 21.88
N MET A 32 1.39 -2.84 23.01
CA MET A 32 0.79 -4.17 23.04
C MET A 32 -0.57 -4.19 22.34
N PRO A 33 -0.89 -5.26 21.60
CA PRO A 33 -2.22 -5.48 21.06
C PRO A 33 -3.27 -5.49 22.17
N THR A 34 -4.44 -4.92 21.88
CA THR A 34 -5.51 -4.73 22.89
C THR A 34 -6.42 -5.94 23.09
N GLY A 35 -6.36 -6.92 22.20
CA GLY A 35 -7.26 -8.07 22.16
C GLY A 35 -8.70 -7.75 21.71
N LYS A 36 -9.01 -6.50 21.39
CA LYS A 36 -10.36 -6.08 20.98
C LYS A 36 -10.63 -6.39 19.52
N ALA A 37 -11.89 -6.70 19.24
CA ALA A 37 -12.39 -6.82 17.89
C ALA A 37 -12.54 -5.43 17.24
N MET A 38 -12.17 -5.30 15.97
CA MET A 38 -12.39 -4.10 15.16
C MET A 38 -12.61 -4.47 13.69
N SER A 39 -13.26 -3.61 12.92
CA SER A 39 -13.36 -3.78 11.48
C SER A 39 -12.03 -3.49 10.79
N ILE A 40 -11.81 -4.07 9.61
CA ILE A 40 -10.63 -3.76 8.78
C ILE A 40 -10.57 -2.26 8.49
N LYS A 41 -11.70 -1.61 8.18
CA LYS A 41 -11.77 -0.16 7.99
C LYS A 41 -11.23 0.60 9.20
N SER A 42 -11.63 0.22 10.43
CA SER A 42 -11.10 0.83 11.65
C SER A 42 -9.59 0.58 11.82
N GLY A 43 -9.12 -0.61 11.46
CA GLY A 43 -7.70 -0.95 11.45
C GLY A 43 -6.88 -0.08 10.50
N ILE A 44 -7.37 0.14 9.27
CA ILE A 44 -6.75 1.03 8.28
C ILE A 44 -6.78 2.49 8.78
N THR A 45 -7.93 2.95 9.28
CA THR A 45 -8.14 4.31 9.77
C THR A 45 -7.16 4.68 10.89
N SER A 46 -6.91 3.76 11.80
CA SER A 46 -6.02 3.93 12.96
C SER A 46 -4.61 3.37 12.72
N SER A 47 -4.32 2.88 11.51
CA SER A 47 -3.03 2.30 11.13
C SER A 47 -2.55 1.18 12.08
N VAL A 48 -3.44 0.21 12.38
CA VAL A 48 -3.19 -0.88 13.32
C VAL A 48 -2.40 -2.00 12.64
N ASN A 49 -1.15 -2.19 13.04
CA ASN A 49 -0.23 -3.15 12.42
C ASN A 49 -0.74 -4.59 12.51
N THR A 50 -1.28 -4.99 13.66
CA THR A 50 -1.80 -6.34 13.85
C THR A 50 -2.92 -6.70 12.87
N ILE A 51 -3.76 -5.73 12.52
CA ILE A 51 -4.83 -5.90 11.53
C ILE A 51 -4.23 -6.05 10.13
N ALA A 52 -3.27 -5.17 9.76
CA ALA A 52 -2.62 -5.24 8.45
C ALA A 52 -1.94 -6.60 8.23
N VAL A 53 -1.16 -7.08 9.22
CA VAL A 53 -0.44 -8.36 9.13
C VAL A 53 -1.41 -9.54 9.08
N GLN A 54 -2.50 -9.53 9.85
CA GLN A 54 -3.48 -10.63 9.79
C GLN A 54 -4.21 -10.67 8.44
N VAL A 55 -4.56 -9.53 7.87
CA VAL A 55 -5.17 -9.47 6.52
C VAL A 55 -4.18 -9.93 5.45
N MET A 56 -2.91 -9.52 5.55
CA MET A 56 -1.84 -10.01 4.66
C MET A 56 -1.66 -11.52 4.77
N ASN A 57 -1.70 -12.06 5.99
CA ASN A 57 -1.61 -13.51 6.20
C ASN A 57 -2.81 -14.28 5.61
N MET A 58 -4.02 -13.68 5.61
CA MET A 58 -5.19 -14.27 4.93
C MET A 58 -5.02 -14.28 3.40
N LEU A 59 -4.42 -13.21 2.83
CA LEU A 59 -4.16 -13.09 1.39
C LEU A 59 -2.98 -13.93 0.95
N THR A 60 -1.98 -14.09 1.76
CA THR A 60 -0.62 -14.59 1.60
C THR A 60 0.36 -13.56 1.02
N PRO A 61 1.61 -13.53 1.50
CA PRO A 61 2.64 -12.65 0.95
C PRO A 61 2.90 -12.86 -0.54
N GLN A 62 2.89 -14.12 -1.01
CA GLN A 62 3.11 -14.43 -2.42
C GLN A 62 2.04 -13.81 -3.31
N ALA A 63 0.76 -13.96 -2.96
CA ALA A 63 -0.33 -13.38 -3.75
C ALA A 63 -0.27 -11.84 -3.77
N SER A 64 0.15 -11.23 -2.67
CA SER A 64 0.36 -9.77 -2.60
C SER A 64 1.54 -9.32 -3.47
N TYR A 65 2.67 -10.03 -3.41
CA TYR A 65 3.84 -9.75 -4.25
C TYR A 65 3.50 -9.85 -5.74
N ASP A 66 2.85 -10.95 -6.14
CA ASP A 66 2.44 -11.15 -7.54
C ASP A 66 1.49 -10.05 -8.02
N PHE A 67 0.55 -9.63 -7.17
CA PHE A 67 -0.38 -8.55 -7.49
C PHE A 67 0.35 -7.21 -7.69
N LEU A 68 1.26 -6.84 -6.77
CA LEU A 68 2.00 -5.59 -6.85
C LEU A 68 2.91 -5.53 -8.08
N THR A 69 3.62 -6.62 -8.37
CA THR A 69 4.58 -6.67 -9.49
C THR A 69 3.90 -6.83 -10.85
N GLN A 70 2.83 -7.63 -10.93
CA GLN A 70 2.19 -7.94 -12.21
C GLN A 70 1.06 -6.96 -12.59
N ARG A 71 0.52 -6.20 -11.63
CA ARG A 71 -0.67 -5.35 -11.84
C ARG A 71 -0.46 -3.88 -11.51
N LEU A 72 0.50 -3.53 -10.67
CA LEU A 72 0.67 -2.15 -10.18
C LEU A 72 2.06 -1.56 -10.44
N GLY A 73 2.92 -2.25 -11.20
CA GLY A 73 4.18 -1.71 -11.70
C GLY A 73 5.27 -1.58 -10.63
N PHE A 74 5.33 -2.50 -9.65
CA PHE A 74 6.36 -2.54 -8.61
C PHE A 74 7.47 -3.58 -8.87
N GLU A 75 7.56 -4.11 -10.09
CA GLU A 75 8.49 -5.17 -10.45
C GLU A 75 9.97 -4.76 -10.35
N ASP A 76 10.28 -3.48 -10.53
CA ASP A 76 11.65 -2.96 -10.47
C ASP A 76 12.15 -2.75 -9.02
N SER A 77 11.25 -2.60 -8.07
CA SER A 77 11.58 -2.25 -6.68
C SER A 77 11.47 -3.41 -5.71
N LEU A 78 10.45 -4.28 -5.87
CA LEU A 78 10.23 -5.37 -4.94
C LEU A 78 11.19 -6.55 -5.18
N VAL A 79 11.86 -6.98 -4.12
CA VAL A 79 12.80 -8.09 -4.16
C VAL A 79 12.09 -9.42 -3.94
N GLY A 80 11.93 -10.23 -4.98
CA GLY A 80 11.38 -11.59 -4.87
C GLY A 80 12.31 -12.48 -4.02
N THR A 81 13.53 -12.68 -4.51
CA THR A 81 14.59 -13.36 -3.74
C THR A 81 15.95 -12.92 -4.27
N ARG A 82 16.84 -12.49 -3.37
CA ARG A 82 18.20 -12.08 -3.68
C ARG A 82 19.18 -12.70 -2.70
N THR A 83 20.23 -13.33 -3.23
CA THR A 83 21.34 -13.82 -2.41
C THR A 83 22.49 -12.81 -2.52
N ASN A 84 22.90 -12.27 -1.38
CA ASN A 84 24.01 -11.32 -1.28
C ASN A 84 25.37 -12.01 -1.40
N ALA A 85 26.44 -11.24 -1.59
CA ALA A 85 27.82 -11.76 -1.71
C ALA A 85 28.32 -12.48 -0.44
N ASP A 86 27.75 -12.17 0.72
CA ASP A 86 28.04 -12.82 2.00
C ASP A 86 27.20 -14.09 2.24
N GLY A 87 26.35 -14.48 1.28
CA GLY A 87 25.47 -15.65 1.36
C GLY A 87 24.15 -15.41 2.08
N THR A 88 23.86 -14.19 2.58
CA THR A 88 22.56 -13.88 3.15
C THR A 88 21.49 -13.81 2.08
N VAL A 89 20.28 -14.26 2.38
CA VAL A 89 19.12 -14.24 1.48
C VAL A 89 18.17 -13.15 1.94
N GLN A 90 17.75 -12.31 1.02
CA GLN A 90 16.76 -11.25 1.20
C GLN A 90 15.54 -11.52 0.34
N SER A 91 14.36 -11.23 0.85
CA SER A 91 13.09 -11.33 0.13
C SER A 91 12.07 -10.39 0.73
N ASP A 92 11.27 -9.75 -0.12
CA ASP A 92 10.10 -8.97 0.31
C ASP A 92 8.82 -9.84 0.37
N ILE A 93 8.91 -11.11 -0.06
CA ILE A 93 7.78 -12.06 0.00
C ILE A 93 7.63 -12.56 1.44
N ASP A 94 7.26 -11.66 2.34
CA ASP A 94 7.01 -11.96 3.75
C ASP A 94 5.98 -10.98 4.33
N LEU A 95 5.48 -11.30 5.52
CA LEU A 95 4.45 -10.54 6.22
C LEU A 95 4.93 -9.12 6.58
N ALA A 96 6.13 -8.97 7.12
CA ALA A 96 6.63 -7.68 7.57
C ALA A 96 6.86 -6.71 6.40
N PRO A 97 7.59 -7.06 5.32
CA PRO A 97 7.79 -6.18 4.18
C PRO A 97 6.48 -5.72 3.55
N LEU A 98 5.61 -6.67 3.19
CA LEU A 98 4.42 -6.36 2.39
C LEU A 98 3.25 -5.79 3.21
N ALA A 99 3.11 -6.13 4.49
CA ALA A 99 2.05 -5.59 5.33
C ALA A 99 2.41 -4.28 6.02
N LEU A 100 3.69 -4.06 6.34
CA LEU A 100 4.15 -2.93 7.17
C LEU A 100 5.12 -2.00 6.45
N GLY A 101 5.56 -2.36 5.23
CA GLY A 101 6.43 -1.51 4.41
C GLY A 101 7.92 -1.61 4.74
N GLY A 102 8.36 -2.61 5.50
CA GLY A 102 9.78 -2.88 5.77
C GLY A 102 10.49 -3.54 4.59
N LEU A 103 10.40 -2.95 3.41
CA LEU A 103 10.94 -3.50 2.17
C LEU A 103 12.47 -3.44 2.11
N THR A 104 13.08 -4.41 1.41
CA THR A 104 14.53 -4.58 1.30
C THR A 104 15.21 -3.35 0.71
N ASP A 105 14.76 -2.88 -0.44
CA ASP A 105 15.32 -1.71 -1.15
C ASP A 105 14.36 -0.50 -1.13
N GLY A 106 13.15 -0.68 -0.59
CA GLY A 106 12.08 0.32 -0.62
C GLY A 106 11.38 0.39 -1.98
N VAL A 107 10.61 1.45 -2.18
CA VAL A 107 9.89 1.74 -3.43
C VAL A 107 10.05 3.21 -3.81
N THR A 108 9.89 3.53 -5.09
CA THR A 108 9.99 4.91 -5.55
C THR A 108 8.69 5.69 -5.32
N VAL A 109 8.81 7.02 -5.18
CA VAL A 109 7.65 7.93 -5.13
C VAL A 109 6.76 7.77 -6.36
N ARG A 110 7.37 7.49 -7.51
CA ARG A 110 6.67 7.29 -8.78
C ARG A 110 5.79 6.04 -8.76
N GLU A 111 6.31 4.91 -8.30
CA GLU A 111 5.55 3.66 -8.17
C GLU A 111 4.39 3.83 -7.19
N MET A 112 4.65 4.44 -6.03
CA MET A 112 3.59 4.72 -5.05
C MET A 112 2.50 5.62 -5.63
N ALA A 113 2.85 6.69 -6.36
CA ALA A 113 1.87 7.56 -7.01
C ALA A 113 1.05 6.80 -8.06
N GLY A 114 1.69 5.93 -8.86
CA GLY A 114 1.02 5.07 -9.83
C GLY A 114 0.07 4.08 -9.17
N GLY A 115 0.53 3.36 -8.15
CA GLY A 115 -0.29 2.42 -7.40
C GLY A 115 -1.51 3.08 -6.75
N PHE A 116 -1.33 4.23 -6.09
CA PHE A 116 -2.43 4.97 -5.47
C PHE A 116 -3.41 5.56 -6.49
N SER A 117 -2.94 5.99 -7.67
CA SER A 117 -3.81 6.50 -8.73
C SER A 117 -4.82 5.46 -9.23
N THR A 118 -4.51 4.17 -9.10
CA THR A 118 -5.40 3.08 -9.48
C THR A 118 -6.73 3.11 -8.72
N PHE A 119 -6.72 3.58 -7.46
CA PHE A 119 -7.94 3.67 -6.65
C PHE A 119 -8.93 4.73 -7.16
N ILE A 120 -8.43 5.85 -7.71
CA ILE A 120 -9.28 6.93 -8.27
C ILE A 120 -9.55 6.77 -9.78
N ASN A 121 -8.99 5.74 -10.39
CA ASN A 121 -9.15 5.42 -11.80
C ASN A 121 -9.92 4.09 -11.98
N ASP A 122 -10.97 3.88 -11.19
CA ASP A 122 -11.87 2.73 -11.25
C ASP A 122 -11.16 1.36 -11.20
N GLY A 123 -10.00 1.31 -10.54
CA GLY A 123 -9.18 0.10 -10.46
C GLY A 123 -8.26 -0.14 -11.64
N VAL A 124 -8.16 0.81 -12.58
CA VAL A 124 -7.30 0.72 -13.75
C VAL A 124 -5.94 1.35 -13.45
N PHE A 125 -4.86 0.59 -13.57
CA PHE A 125 -3.51 1.09 -13.51
C PHE A 125 -3.12 1.71 -14.86
N ALA A 126 -2.82 3.00 -14.87
CA ALA A 126 -2.49 3.76 -16.09
C ALA A 126 -0.98 3.92 -16.33
N GLY A 127 -0.16 3.19 -15.54
CA GLY A 127 1.28 3.39 -15.53
C GLY A 127 1.68 4.80 -15.03
N THR A 128 2.96 5.06 -15.04
CA THR A 128 3.50 6.36 -14.62
C THR A 128 4.29 7.01 -15.74
N ARG A 129 4.18 8.35 -15.87
CA ARG A 129 4.91 9.11 -16.88
C ARG A 129 5.30 10.48 -16.34
N THR A 130 6.44 11.00 -16.80
CA THR A 130 6.92 12.34 -16.47
C THR A 130 6.64 13.35 -17.58
N TYR A 131 6.30 12.89 -18.77
CA TYR A 131 5.86 13.71 -19.90
C TYR A 131 4.82 12.93 -20.73
N THR A 132 4.01 13.65 -21.48
CA THR A 132 3.08 13.07 -22.47
C THR A 132 3.64 13.14 -23.86
N LYS A 133 4.19 14.32 -24.24
CA LYS A 133 4.80 14.59 -25.53
C LYS A 133 6.00 15.51 -25.40
N VAL A 134 6.98 15.32 -26.28
CA VAL A 134 8.06 16.26 -26.52
C VAL A 134 7.91 16.76 -27.95
N LEU A 135 7.86 18.07 -28.14
CA LEU A 135 7.75 18.71 -29.44
C LEU A 135 9.07 19.40 -29.81
N ASP A 136 9.37 19.45 -31.11
CA ASP A 136 10.44 20.31 -31.63
C ASP A 136 9.99 21.79 -31.71
N SER A 137 10.90 22.66 -32.20
CA SER A 137 10.63 24.09 -32.34
C SER A 137 9.56 24.41 -33.41
N GLU A 138 9.22 23.46 -34.27
CA GLU A 138 8.21 23.57 -35.31
C GLU A 138 6.86 23.00 -34.88
N GLY A 139 6.77 22.39 -33.67
CA GLY A 139 5.58 21.81 -33.11
C GLY A 139 5.34 20.34 -33.53
N ASN A 140 6.31 19.70 -34.18
CA ASN A 140 6.21 18.28 -34.53
C ASN A 140 6.50 17.41 -33.29
N VAL A 141 5.81 16.29 -33.17
CA VAL A 141 6.02 15.32 -32.07
C VAL A 141 7.34 14.58 -32.29
N VAL A 142 8.31 14.80 -31.39
CA VAL A 142 9.61 14.09 -31.35
C VAL A 142 9.52 12.82 -30.52
N LEU A 143 8.84 12.89 -29.37
CA LEU A 143 8.60 11.74 -28.47
C LEU A 143 7.14 11.78 -27.99
N GLU A 144 6.57 10.62 -27.85
CA GLU A 144 5.25 10.42 -27.22
C GLU A 144 5.37 9.29 -26.19
N ASN A 145 4.84 9.52 -24.98
CA ASN A 145 4.87 8.55 -23.91
C ASN A 145 3.44 8.22 -23.46
N ASN A 146 2.97 7.08 -23.93
CA ASN A 146 1.70 6.49 -23.54
C ASN A 146 1.97 5.12 -22.91
N PRO A 147 2.11 5.02 -21.58
CA PRO A 147 2.48 3.77 -20.90
C PRO A 147 1.43 2.66 -21.03
N GLY A 148 0.28 2.95 -21.61
CA GLY A 148 -0.82 2.01 -21.67
C GLY A 148 -1.64 2.01 -20.37
N THR A 149 -2.68 1.20 -20.38
CA THR A 149 -3.53 0.97 -19.21
C THR A 149 -3.67 -0.52 -18.99
N GLU A 150 -3.59 -0.94 -17.73
CA GLU A 150 -3.77 -2.33 -17.33
C GLU A 150 -4.84 -2.42 -16.25
N LEU A 151 -5.54 -3.54 -16.17
CA LEU A 151 -6.51 -3.77 -15.12
C LEU A 151 -5.77 -4.09 -13.81
N GLY A 152 -5.72 -3.13 -12.90
CA GLY A 152 -5.16 -3.32 -11.56
C GLY A 152 -6.09 -4.18 -10.70
N PHE A 153 -7.34 -3.74 -10.48
CA PHE A 153 -8.35 -4.52 -9.77
C PHE A 153 -9.38 -5.09 -10.75
N GLU A 154 -9.69 -6.36 -10.60
CA GLU A 154 -10.72 -7.03 -11.42
C GLU A 154 -12.14 -6.55 -11.07
N ASN A 155 -12.33 -6.10 -9.83
CA ASN A 155 -13.59 -5.58 -9.35
C ASN A 155 -13.45 -4.11 -8.94
N VAL A 156 -14.10 -3.21 -9.66
CA VAL A 156 -14.12 -1.77 -9.34
C VAL A 156 -14.54 -1.46 -7.90
N ARG A 157 -15.34 -2.32 -7.28
CA ARG A 157 -15.73 -2.17 -5.86
C ARG A 157 -14.53 -2.23 -4.92
N THR A 158 -13.47 -2.94 -5.29
CA THR A 158 -12.23 -2.99 -4.49
C THR A 158 -11.61 -1.61 -4.36
N ALA A 159 -11.48 -0.87 -5.48
CA ALA A 159 -11.00 0.51 -5.47
C ALA A 159 -11.89 1.41 -4.62
N TYR A 160 -13.21 1.33 -4.81
CA TYR A 160 -14.19 2.10 -4.03
C TYR A 160 -14.10 1.82 -2.52
N TYR A 161 -14.03 0.56 -2.10
CA TYR A 161 -13.91 0.20 -0.69
C TYR A 161 -12.60 0.71 -0.07
N MET A 162 -11.51 0.68 -0.83
CA MET A 162 -10.25 1.24 -0.34
C MET A 162 -10.29 2.75 -0.25
N LEU A 163 -10.92 3.45 -1.22
CA LEU A 163 -11.14 4.90 -1.12
C LEU A 163 -11.95 5.26 0.12
N ASP A 164 -13.05 4.56 0.39
CA ASP A 164 -13.88 4.76 1.59
C ASP A 164 -13.07 4.55 2.90
N CYS A 165 -12.20 3.54 2.93
CA CYS A 165 -11.28 3.36 4.06
C CYS A 165 -10.29 4.52 4.19
N MET A 166 -9.70 4.98 3.09
CA MET A 166 -8.69 6.05 3.08
C MET A 166 -9.31 7.43 3.35
N GLN A 167 -10.57 7.67 2.97
CA GLN A 167 -11.33 8.85 3.36
C GLN A 167 -11.52 8.92 4.89
N ALA A 168 -11.77 7.78 5.54
CA ALA A 168 -11.85 7.72 6.99
C ALA A 168 -10.50 8.08 7.66
N VAL A 169 -9.36 7.71 7.05
CA VAL A 169 -8.02 8.08 7.53
C VAL A 169 -7.82 9.59 7.54
N THR A 170 -8.23 10.30 6.47
CA THR A 170 -8.10 11.76 6.37
C THR A 170 -9.14 12.51 7.17
N ALA A 171 -10.36 11.98 7.31
CA ALA A 171 -11.44 12.64 8.00
C ALA A 171 -11.26 12.62 9.53
N TYR A 172 -10.89 11.49 10.11
CA TYR A 172 -10.79 11.31 11.56
C TYR A 172 -9.72 10.32 12.02
N GLY A 173 -8.90 9.79 11.12
CA GLY A 173 -7.83 8.83 11.40
C GLY A 173 -6.47 9.48 11.59
N THR A 174 -5.41 8.73 11.23
CA THR A 174 -4.01 9.14 11.41
C THR A 174 -3.59 10.33 10.55
N ALA A 175 -4.37 10.68 9.51
CA ALA A 175 -4.16 11.84 8.65
C ALA A 175 -5.24 12.92 8.86
N SER A 176 -5.89 12.97 10.02
CA SER A 176 -6.88 14.01 10.33
C SER A 176 -6.22 15.39 10.24
N GLY A 177 -6.87 16.32 9.51
CA GLY A 177 -6.32 17.65 9.23
C GLY A 177 -5.64 17.79 7.86
N THR A 178 -5.53 16.74 7.06
CA THR A 178 -5.04 16.80 5.67
C THR A 178 -6.16 17.00 4.63
N THR A 179 -7.41 17.11 5.08
CA THR A 179 -8.56 17.33 4.20
C THR A 179 -8.50 18.70 3.53
N ILE A 180 -8.88 18.74 2.26
CA ILE A 180 -8.99 19.98 1.47
C ILE A 180 -10.47 20.40 1.48
N SER A 181 -10.74 21.65 1.88
CA SER A 181 -12.13 22.16 1.94
C SER A 181 -12.81 22.11 0.59
N GLY A 182 -13.97 21.46 0.52
CA GLY A 182 -14.76 21.32 -0.71
C GLY A 182 -14.27 20.26 -1.69
N VAL A 183 -13.23 19.48 -1.31
CA VAL A 183 -12.68 18.40 -2.15
C VAL A 183 -12.67 17.09 -1.35
N GLU A 184 -13.17 16.02 -1.94
CA GLU A 184 -13.03 14.70 -1.36
C GLU A 184 -11.53 14.33 -1.32
N THR A 185 -11.06 13.96 -0.14
CA THR A 185 -9.65 13.64 0.09
C THR A 185 -9.55 12.27 0.73
N ALA A 186 -8.76 11.40 0.14
CA ALA A 186 -8.44 10.10 0.69
C ALA A 186 -6.92 9.92 0.78
N GLY A 187 -6.42 9.14 1.72
CA GLY A 187 -4.98 8.92 1.82
C GLY A 187 -4.57 8.01 2.97
N LYS A 188 -3.29 7.72 3.02
CA LYS A 188 -2.69 6.87 4.05
C LYS A 188 -1.34 7.42 4.47
N THR A 189 -1.11 7.46 5.77
CA THR A 189 0.20 7.75 6.38
C THR A 189 1.07 6.51 6.46
N GLY A 190 2.38 6.69 6.39
CA GLY A 190 3.38 5.67 6.70
C GLY A 190 4.52 6.28 7.49
N THR A 191 5.01 5.56 8.51
CA THR A 191 6.15 5.98 9.31
C THR A 191 6.96 4.74 9.66
N THR A 192 8.25 4.75 9.32
CA THR A 192 9.16 3.67 9.68
C THR A 192 9.63 3.79 11.12
N THR A 193 10.15 2.68 11.67
CA THR A 193 10.84 2.68 12.95
C THR A 193 11.97 3.72 12.92
N SER A 194 12.12 4.51 13.96
CA SER A 194 13.09 5.62 14.05
C SER A 194 12.77 6.85 13.17
N ASN A 195 11.60 6.92 12.54
CA ASN A 195 11.13 8.05 11.72
C ASN A 195 12.10 8.43 10.58
N THR A 196 12.80 7.46 10.01
CA THR A 196 13.68 7.69 8.86
C THR A 196 12.91 7.98 7.59
N ASP A 197 11.73 7.37 7.45
CA ASP A 197 10.80 7.61 6.35
C ASP A 197 9.43 8.01 6.91
N ILE A 198 8.92 9.15 6.44
CA ILE A 198 7.60 9.67 6.77
C ILE A 198 6.87 9.94 5.46
N TRP A 199 5.80 9.18 5.21
CA TRP A 199 5.03 9.24 3.98
C TRP A 199 3.58 9.65 4.22
N PHE A 200 3.06 10.37 3.26
CA PHE A 200 1.62 10.52 3.05
C PHE A 200 1.30 10.31 1.57
N CYS A 201 0.54 9.28 1.27
CA CYS A 201 0.01 9.02 -0.06
C CYS A 201 -1.44 9.49 -0.09
N GLY A 202 -1.69 10.60 -0.76
CA GLY A 202 -3.00 11.22 -0.86
C GLY A 202 -3.54 11.20 -2.28
N VAL A 203 -4.86 11.12 -2.42
CA VAL A 203 -5.58 11.21 -3.67
C VAL A 203 -6.79 12.13 -3.53
N THR A 204 -7.11 12.82 -4.61
CA THR A 204 -8.32 13.64 -4.80
C THR A 204 -8.93 13.30 -6.15
N PRO A 205 -10.23 13.57 -6.40
CA PRO A 205 -10.86 13.42 -7.72
C PRO A 205 -10.17 14.20 -8.81
#